data_a765871b98f03ef11840400d6644c203
#
_entry.id   a765871b98f03ef11840400d6644c203
#
_cell.length_a   1.000
_cell.length_b   1.000
_cell.length_c   1.000
_cell.angle_alpha   90.00
_cell.angle_beta   90.00
_cell.angle_gamma   90.00
#
_symmetry.space_group_name_H-M   'P 1'
#
loop_
_entity.id
_entity.type
_entity.pdbx_description
1 polymer ?
#
loop_
_entity_poly.entity_id
_entity_poly.type
_entity_poly.pdbx_seq_one_letter_code
_entity_poly.pdbx_strand_id
1 'polypeptide(L)'
;MNALSPAVAAALADAMLAMHVGVVAFVVLGEVLILVGGRRGWRWVRQFTLRLVHLLLMVFVAAQAWLGALCPLTVWEQALRNRAGQASYSVSFIEHWLSRVIFFEAPWWTFVTAYTAFALLVLLTWRWVPPRRQATVSQRER
;
A
#
# COMPACT_ATOMS: atom_id res chain seq x y z
N MET A 1 -29.92 -10.51 -14.42
CA MET A 1 -28.66 -10.09 -13.81
C MET A 1 -29.02 -9.50 -12.43
N ASN A 2 -28.74 -10.24 -11.36
CA ASN A 2 -29.09 -9.82 -10.01
C ASN A 2 -28.24 -8.60 -9.65
N ALA A 3 -28.88 -7.42 -9.58
CA ALA A 3 -28.22 -6.22 -9.06
C ALA A 3 -27.86 -6.47 -7.60
N LEU A 4 -26.60 -6.17 -7.22
CA LEU A 4 -26.16 -6.25 -5.81
C LEU A 4 -27.11 -5.42 -4.93
N SER A 5 -27.59 -6.00 -3.84
CA SER A 5 -28.38 -5.21 -2.90
C SER A 5 -27.52 -4.08 -2.30
N PRO A 6 -28.11 -2.93 -1.92
CA PRO A 6 -27.38 -1.82 -1.32
C PRO A 6 -26.56 -2.24 -0.09
N ALA A 7 -27.08 -3.14 0.73
CA ALA A 7 -26.39 -3.65 1.90
C ALA A 7 -25.13 -4.47 1.55
N VAL A 8 -25.22 -5.32 0.52
CA VAL A 8 -24.06 -6.09 0.03
C VAL A 8 -23.01 -5.17 -0.60
N ALA A 9 -23.45 -4.16 -1.36
CA ALA A 9 -22.55 -3.18 -1.95
C ALA A 9 -21.79 -2.39 -0.87
N ALA A 10 -22.48 -1.98 0.20
CA ALA A 10 -21.86 -1.32 1.35
C ALA A 10 -20.81 -2.21 2.04
N ALA A 11 -21.15 -3.47 2.33
CA ALA A 11 -20.22 -4.41 2.97
C ALA A 11 -18.97 -4.67 2.11
N LEU A 12 -19.13 -4.77 0.79
CA LEU A 12 -18.00 -4.90 -0.13
C LEU A 12 -17.15 -3.61 -0.18
N ALA A 13 -17.76 -2.43 -0.13
CA ALA A 13 -17.03 -1.17 -0.05
C ALA A 13 -16.18 -1.09 1.23
N ASP A 14 -16.73 -1.50 2.37
CA ASP A 14 -16.00 -1.53 3.64
C ASP A 14 -14.87 -2.57 3.61
N ALA A 15 -15.05 -3.70 2.96
CA ALA A 15 -13.98 -4.68 2.74
C ALA A 15 -12.84 -4.12 1.86
N MET A 16 -13.17 -3.36 0.79
CA MET A 16 -12.17 -2.67 -0.04
C MET A 16 -11.41 -1.63 0.75
N LEU A 17 -12.11 -0.84 1.59
CA LEU A 17 -11.50 0.11 2.50
C LEU A 17 -10.54 -0.57 3.47
N ALA A 18 -10.98 -1.64 4.14
CA ALA A 18 -10.15 -2.39 5.08
C ALA A 18 -8.90 -2.97 4.39
N MET A 19 -9.04 -3.51 3.18
CA MET A 19 -7.92 -4.01 2.38
C MET A 19 -6.94 -2.88 2.02
N HIS A 20 -7.45 -1.71 1.65
CA HIS A 20 -6.61 -0.55 1.34
C HIS A 20 -5.82 -0.08 2.58
N VAL A 21 -6.49 0.04 3.73
CA VAL A 21 -5.82 0.33 5.02
C VAL A 21 -4.74 -0.71 5.32
N GLY A 22 -5.02 -1.99 5.08
CA GLY A 22 -4.04 -3.07 5.24
C GLY A 22 -2.82 -2.92 4.34
N VAL A 23 -3.01 -2.55 3.07
CA VAL A 23 -1.90 -2.28 2.13
C VAL A 23 -1.06 -1.09 2.59
N VAL A 24 -1.70 0.02 2.98
CA VAL A 24 -0.99 1.20 3.50
C VAL A 24 -0.22 0.86 4.77
N ALA A 25 -0.85 0.16 5.70
CA ALA A 25 -0.20 -0.29 6.94
C ALA A 25 0.98 -1.23 6.63
N PHE A 26 0.82 -2.17 5.72
CA PHE A 26 1.91 -3.07 5.29
C PHE A 26 3.09 -2.29 4.70
N VAL A 27 2.85 -1.27 3.87
CA VAL A 27 3.91 -0.48 3.25
C VAL A 27 4.61 0.39 4.30
N VAL A 28 3.88 1.10 5.14
CA VAL A 28 4.46 2.05 6.12
C VAL A 28 5.10 1.30 7.29
N LEU A 29 4.34 0.41 7.95
CA LEU A 29 4.85 -0.35 9.10
C LEU A 29 5.88 -1.39 8.66
N GLY A 30 5.72 -1.95 7.46
CA GLY A 30 6.69 -2.86 6.86
C GLY A 30 8.07 -2.22 6.74
N GLU A 31 8.16 -0.97 6.25
CA GLU A 31 9.43 -0.25 6.16
C GLU A 31 10.05 0.00 7.54
N VAL A 32 9.24 0.43 8.52
CA VAL A 32 9.71 0.59 9.91
C VAL A 32 10.26 -0.72 10.47
N LEU A 33 9.53 -1.84 10.27
CA LEU A 33 9.95 -3.16 10.73
C LEU A 33 11.23 -3.64 10.02
N ILE A 34 11.39 -3.33 8.74
CA ILE A 34 12.59 -3.65 7.96
C ILE A 34 13.79 -2.89 8.51
N LEU A 35 13.65 -1.60 8.78
CA LEU A 35 14.73 -0.77 9.33
C LEU A 35 15.12 -1.21 10.74
N VAL A 36 14.14 -1.37 11.64
CA VAL A 36 14.36 -1.80 13.02
C VAL A 36 14.89 -3.23 13.06
N GLY A 37 14.24 -4.14 12.35
CA GLY A 37 14.62 -5.55 12.29
C GLY A 37 15.97 -5.78 11.62
N GLY A 38 16.31 -4.95 10.62
CA GLY A 38 17.63 -4.95 10.00
C GLY A 38 18.74 -4.63 11.00
N ARG A 39 18.53 -3.60 11.85
CA ARG A 39 19.47 -3.25 12.95
C ARG A 39 19.53 -4.29 14.06
N ARG A 40 18.38 -4.91 14.37
CA ARG A 40 18.29 -5.95 15.42
C ARG A 40 18.65 -7.36 14.92
N GLY A 41 19.02 -7.52 13.66
CA GLY A 41 19.41 -8.79 13.07
C GLY A 41 18.26 -9.77 12.81
N TRP A 42 17.01 -9.31 12.74
CA TRP A 42 15.85 -10.17 12.47
C TRP A 42 15.95 -10.80 11.07
N ARG A 43 15.90 -12.13 11.03
CA ARG A 43 16.11 -12.87 9.76
C ARG A 43 14.93 -12.74 8.80
N TRP A 44 13.69 -12.68 9.32
CA TRP A 44 12.48 -12.66 8.53
C TRP A 44 12.31 -11.39 7.70
N VAL A 45 12.75 -10.21 8.21
CA VAL A 45 12.70 -8.94 7.46
C VAL A 45 13.62 -8.94 6.24
N ARG A 46 14.55 -9.90 6.16
CA ARG A 46 15.49 -10.09 5.04
C ARG A 46 15.00 -11.11 4.02
N GLN A 47 13.79 -11.68 4.19
CA GLN A 47 13.24 -12.59 3.19
C GLN A 47 13.04 -11.88 1.85
N PHE A 48 13.57 -12.47 0.78
CA PHE A 48 13.55 -11.87 -0.55
C PHE A 48 12.11 -11.58 -1.02
N THR A 49 11.19 -12.54 -0.85
CA THR A 49 9.79 -12.38 -1.27
C THR A 49 9.10 -11.23 -0.55
N LEU A 50 9.27 -11.12 0.78
CA LEU A 50 8.70 -10.00 1.57
C LEU A 50 9.20 -8.65 1.04
N ARG A 51 10.51 -8.55 0.84
CA ARG A 51 11.17 -7.34 0.36
C ARG A 51 10.73 -6.97 -1.06
N LEU A 52 10.60 -7.98 -1.94
CA LEU A 52 10.18 -7.77 -3.31
C LEU A 52 8.73 -7.30 -3.39
N VAL A 53 7.82 -7.95 -2.66
CA VAL A 53 6.40 -7.53 -2.61
C VAL A 53 6.27 -6.11 -2.08
N HIS A 54 6.99 -5.79 -1.00
CA HIS A 54 7.00 -4.44 -0.42
C HIS A 54 7.49 -3.38 -1.42
N LEU A 55 8.60 -3.65 -2.13
CA LEU A 55 9.13 -2.75 -3.14
C LEU A 55 8.16 -2.58 -4.32
N LEU A 56 7.61 -3.67 -4.85
CA LEU A 56 6.68 -3.62 -5.98
C LEU A 56 5.42 -2.83 -5.65
N LEU A 57 4.86 -3.01 -4.44
CA LEU A 57 3.72 -2.22 -3.98
C LEU A 57 4.07 -0.73 -3.90
N MET A 58 5.25 -0.39 -3.37
CA MET A 58 5.66 1.02 -3.27
C MET A 58 5.90 1.64 -4.64
N VAL A 59 6.55 0.93 -5.56
CA VAL A 59 6.73 1.39 -6.95
C VAL A 59 5.39 1.60 -7.63
N PHE A 60 4.44 0.69 -7.43
CA PHE A 60 3.10 0.80 -7.98
C PHE A 60 2.36 2.06 -7.44
N VAL A 61 2.41 2.31 -6.13
CA VAL A 61 1.80 3.50 -5.51
C VAL A 61 2.46 4.78 -6.02
N ALA A 62 3.79 4.82 -6.10
CA ALA A 62 4.50 5.98 -6.63
C ALA A 62 4.16 6.24 -8.10
N ALA A 63 4.10 5.20 -8.93
CA ALA A 63 3.75 5.31 -10.35
C ALA A 63 2.33 5.86 -10.53
N GLN A 64 1.35 5.39 -9.75
CA GLN A 64 -0.02 5.94 -9.77
C GLN A 64 -0.05 7.43 -9.44
N ALA A 65 0.71 7.85 -8.42
CA ALA A 65 0.80 9.27 -8.04
C ALA A 65 1.38 10.14 -9.18
N TRP A 66 2.42 9.66 -9.86
CA TRP A 66 2.99 10.36 -11.02
C TRP A 66 2.05 10.44 -12.21
N LEU A 67 1.22 9.43 -12.41
CA LEU A 67 0.21 9.37 -13.48
C LEU A 67 -1.06 10.13 -13.13
N GLY A 68 -1.19 10.66 -11.90
CA GLY A 68 -2.43 11.26 -11.41
C GLY A 68 -3.59 10.26 -11.33
N ALA A 69 -3.29 8.96 -11.25
CA ALA A 69 -4.28 7.90 -11.23
C ALA A 69 -4.66 7.51 -9.80
N LEU A 70 -5.94 7.30 -9.57
CA LEU A 70 -6.41 6.78 -8.28
C LEU A 70 -6.08 5.28 -8.16
N CYS A 71 -5.83 4.84 -6.93
CA CYS A 71 -5.64 3.43 -6.65
C CYS A 71 -6.89 2.62 -7.08
N PRO A 72 -6.74 1.47 -7.75
CA PRO A 72 -7.86 0.63 -8.13
C PRO A 72 -8.79 0.26 -6.96
N LEU A 73 -8.22 0.05 -5.77
CA LEU A 73 -9.00 -0.23 -4.55
C LEU A 73 -9.92 0.95 -4.19
N THR A 74 -9.41 2.19 -4.32
CA THR A 74 -10.21 3.41 -4.11
C THR A 74 -11.32 3.53 -5.16
N VAL A 75 -11.01 3.26 -6.41
CA VAL A 75 -12.00 3.32 -7.50
C VAL A 75 -13.12 2.31 -7.28
N TRP A 76 -12.79 1.08 -6.90
CA TRP A 76 -13.77 0.02 -6.64
C TRP A 76 -14.59 0.30 -5.38
N GLU A 77 -13.96 0.76 -4.30
CA GLU A 77 -14.65 1.18 -3.08
C GLU A 77 -15.71 2.23 -3.40
N GLN A 78 -15.34 3.27 -4.12
CA GLN A 78 -16.26 4.36 -4.45
C GLN A 78 -17.40 3.93 -5.38
N ALA A 79 -17.11 3.08 -6.36
CA ALA A 79 -18.13 2.51 -7.23
C ALA A 79 -19.15 1.69 -6.42
N LEU A 80 -18.70 0.97 -5.40
CA LEU A 80 -19.57 0.21 -4.50
C LEU A 80 -20.36 1.12 -3.56
N ARG A 81 -19.75 2.18 -3.01
CA ARG A 81 -20.45 3.18 -2.18
C ARG A 81 -21.55 3.89 -2.95
N ASN A 82 -21.27 4.28 -4.19
CA ASN A 82 -22.28 4.88 -5.07
C ASN A 82 -23.47 3.94 -5.31
N ARG A 83 -23.23 2.64 -5.52
CA ARG A 83 -24.29 1.63 -5.65
C ARG A 83 -25.08 1.41 -4.37
N ALA A 84 -24.45 1.63 -3.22
CA ALA A 84 -25.08 1.56 -1.92
C ALA A 84 -25.85 2.84 -1.54
N GLY A 85 -25.81 3.89 -2.39
CA GLY A 85 -26.40 5.20 -2.07
C GLY A 85 -25.64 5.96 -0.98
N GLN A 86 -24.38 5.60 -0.72
CA GLN A 86 -23.52 6.27 0.27
C GLN A 86 -22.71 7.39 -0.39
N ALA A 87 -22.26 8.37 0.43
CA ALA A 87 -21.38 9.42 -0.03
C ALA A 87 -20.03 8.84 -0.48
N SER A 88 -19.54 9.31 -1.62
CA SER A 88 -18.23 8.96 -2.17
C SER A 88 -17.34 10.19 -2.25
N TYR A 89 -16.03 9.97 -2.40
CA TYR A 89 -15.02 11.03 -2.53
C TYR A 89 -14.23 10.82 -3.83
N SER A 90 -13.72 11.90 -4.43
CA SER A 90 -13.06 11.88 -5.75
C SER A 90 -11.54 12.01 -5.70
N VAL A 91 -10.96 12.01 -4.51
CA VAL A 91 -9.53 12.19 -4.26
C VAL A 91 -8.87 10.87 -3.86
N SER A 92 -7.54 10.84 -3.73
CA SER A 92 -6.85 9.64 -3.27
C SER A 92 -7.23 9.29 -1.82
N PHE A 93 -7.09 8.01 -1.47
CA PHE A 93 -7.38 7.53 -0.10
C PHE A 93 -6.59 8.31 0.97
N ILE A 94 -5.29 8.47 0.76
CA ILE A 94 -4.42 9.19 1.72
C ILE A 94 -4.82 10.66 1.80
N GLU A 95 -5.09 11.29 0.67
CA GLU A 95 -5.53 12.69 0.63
C GLU A 95 -6.85 12.89 1.37
N HIS A 96 -7.83 12.02 1.14
CA HIS A 96 -9.12 12.06 1.82
C HIS A 96 -8.99 11.97 3.35
N TRP A 97 -8.24 11.00 3.85
CA TRP A 97 -8.08 10.80 5.27
C TRP A 97 -7.15 11.82 5.92
N LEU A 98 -6.09 12.24 5.22
CA LEU A 98 -5.16 13.23 5.71
C LEU A 98 -5.82 14.61 5.84
N SER A 99 -6.60 15.04 4.85
CA SER A 99 -7.35 16.30 4.91
C SER A 99 -8.35 16.34 6.07
N ARG A 100 -8.96 15.19 6.39
CA ARG A 100 -9.87 15.06 7.56
C ARG A 100 -9.17 15.19 8.91
N VAL A 101 -7.94 14.66 9.03
CA VAL A 101 -7.19 14.66 10.30
C VAL A 101 -6.46 15.98 10.51
N ILE A 102 -5.88 16.56 9.45
CA ILE A 102 -5.01 17.74 9.55
C ILE A 102 -5.74 19.03 9.15
N PHE A 103 -6.96 18.93 8.62
CA PHE A 103 -7.74 20.06 8.09
C PHE A 103 -6.99 20.88 7.01
N PHE A 104 -6.09 20.22 6.26
CA PHE A 104 -5.25 20.86 5.26
C PHE A 104 -5.41 20.14 3.91
N GLU A 105 -5.80 20.92 2.89
CA GLU A 105 -5.84 20.48 1.50
C GLU A 105 -4.46 20.67 0.86
N ALA A 106 -3.69 19.59 0.81
CA ALA A 106 -2.39 19.63 0.18
C ALA A 106 -2.52 19.52 -1.35
N PRO A 107 -1.75 20.29 -2.12
CA PRO A 107 -1.73 20.16 -3.57
C PRO A 107 -1.17 18.77 -3.97
N TRP A 108 -1.65 18.22 -5.08
CA TRP A 108 -1.34 16.86 -5.53
C TRP A 108 0.17 16.55 -5.61
N TRP A 109 0.99 17.52 -5.98
CA TRP A 109 2.45 17.33 -6.05
C TRP A 109 3.09 17.01 -4.70
N THR A 110 2.46 17.41 -3.58
CA THR A 110 2.92 17.05 -2.23
C THR A 110 2.87 15.54 -2.04
N PHE A 111 1.81 14.91 -2.51
CA PHE A 111 1.67 13.44 -2.44
C PHE A 111 2.66 12.74 -3.37
N VAL A 112 2.85 13.25 -4.59
CA VAL A 112 3.87 12.74 -5.52
C VAL A 112 5.26 12.79 -4.89
N THR A 113 5.62 13.92 -4.28
CA THR A 113 6.91 14.11 -3.62
C THR A 113 7.07 13.15 -2.43
N ALA A 114 6.05 13.05 -1.58
CA ALA A 114 6.07 12.16 -0.42
C ALA A 114 6.21 10.68 -0.82
N TYR A 115 5.44 10.21 -1.81
CA TYR A 115 5.52 8.84 -2.30
C TYR A 115 6.84 8.54 -2.99
N THR A 116 7.38 9.51 -3.74
CA THR A 116 8.70 9.38 -4.38
C THR A 116 9.81 9.29 -3.33
N ALA A 117 9.80 10.18 -2.33
CA ALA A 117 10.76 10.14 -1.23
C ALA A 117 10.69 8.82 -0.45
N PHE A 118 9.48 8.32 -0.20
CA PHE A 118 9.30 7.04 0.46
C PHE A 118 9.76 5.86 -0.41
N ALA A 119 9.50 5.88 -1.71
CA ALA A 119 10.00 4.87 -2.65
C ALA A 119 11.54 4.84 -2.70
N LEU A 120 12.17 6.01 -2.68
CA LEU A 120 13.63 6.11 -2.58
C LEU A 120 14.15 5.56 -1.25
N LEU A 121 13.46 5.82 -0.14
CA LEU A 121 13.81 5.21 1.15
C LEU A 121 13.75 3.69 1.08
N VAL A 122 12.68 3.11 0.51
CA VAL A 122 12.54 1.65 0.32
C VAL A 122 13.67 1.10 -0.53
N LEU A 123 14.08 1.79 -1.60
CA LEU A 123 15.24 1.40 -2.41
C LEU A 123 16.55 1.46 -1.63
N LEU A 124 16.76 2.50 -0.82
CA LEU A 124 17.94 2.62 0.04
C LEU A 124 18.02 1.50 1.07
N THR A 125 16.89 1.08 1.64
CA THR A 125 16.86 -0.03 2.60
C THR A 125 17.24 -1.37 1.98
N TRP A 126 17.09 -1.55 0.66
CA TRP A 126 17.63 -2.73 -0.03
C TRP A 126 19.15 -2.79 0.04
N ARG A 127 19.82 -1.63 0.09
CA ARG A 127 21.26 -1.55 0.22
C ARG A 127 21.72 -1.70 1.67
N TRP A 128 20.97 -1.13 2.63
CA TRP A 128 21.32 -1.19 4.05
C TRP A 128 20.96 -2.51 4.72
N VAL A 129 19.84 -3.10 4.31
CA VAL A 129 19.33 -4.37 4.81
C VAL A 129 19.15 -5.32 3.60
N PRO A 130 20.23 -5.89 3.08
CA PRO A 130 20.15 -6.69 1.87
C PRO A 130 19.28 -7.93 2.09
N PRO A 131 18.40 -8.25 1.11
CA PRO A 131 17.57 -9.45 1.18
C PRO A 131 18.44 -10.71 1.10
N ARG A 132 18.02 -11.77 1.81
CA ARG A 132 18.64 -13.09 1.71
C ARG A 132 17.70 -14.02 0.96
N ARG A 133 18.20 -14.61 -0.14
CA ARG A 133 17.50 -15.73 -0.78
C ARG A 133 17.61 -16.92 0.16
N GLN A 134 16.49 -17.60 0.43
CA GLN A 134 16.56 -18.92 1.07
C GLN A 134 17.26 -19.84 0.07
N ALA A 135 18.41 -20.40 0.45
CA ALA A 135 19.02 -21.47 -0.30
C ALA A 135 18.00 -22.62 -0.34
N THR A 136 17.60 -23.01 -1.54
CA THR A 136 16.71 -24.15 -1.74
C THR A 136 17.39 -25.38 -1.17
N VAL A 137 16.74 -26.08 -0.22
CA VAL A 137 17.24 -27.28 0.47
C VAL A 137 17.41 -28.48 -0.49
N SER A 138 17.53 -28.26 -1.77
CA SER A 138 17.59 -29.31 -2.81
C SER A 138 18.97 -29.92 -3.06
N GLN A 139 19.99 -29.66 -2.22
CA GLN A 139 21.32 -30.25 -2.43
C GLN A 139 21.82 -31.13 -1.27
N ARG A 140 20.92 -31.75 -0.50
CA ARG A 140 21.35 -32.68 0.56
C ARG A 140 21.03 -34.14 0.32
N GLU A 141 20.65 -34.49 -0.90
CA GLU A 141 20.42 -35.90 -1.29
C GLU A 141 21.21 -36.27 -2.57
N ARG A 142 22.53 -36.05 -2.53
CA ARG A 142 23.47 -36.76 -3.46
C ARG A 142 24.75 -37.11 -2.74
#